data_ebd9f8736a88f6311dc54cfebfc926f3
#
_entry.id   ebd9f8736a88f6311dc54cfebfc926f3
#
_cell.length_a   1.000
_cell.length_b   1.000
_cell.length_c   1.000
_cell.angle_alpha   90.00
_cell.angle_beta   90.00
_cell.angle_gamma   90.00
#
_symmetry.space_group_name_H-M   'P 1'
#
loop_
_entity.id
_entity.type
_entity.pdbx_description
1 polymer ?
#
loop_
_entity_poly.entity_id
_entity_poly.type
_entity_poly.pdbx_seq_one_letter_code
_entity_poly.pdbx_strand_id
1 'polypeptide(L)'
;AETDPVRKAEILQIAKNLEVVPAHAPQTYWQAIQLYWFTHLAVTTELNPWDAFSPGRMDQHLIKYYEADTEAGILDDEKALELLECLWVKFYNQPAPVKVGITLKESATYTDFANINTGGVTPTGENGVNAVSYLILDCMDDMKLVQPNSNVTISKKTPQRFLRRAC
;
A
#
# COMPACT_ATOMS: atom_id res chain seq x y z
N ALA A 1 7.55 16.74 -22.68
CA ALA A 1 7.11 15.37 -23.01
C ALA A 1 8.18 14.40 -22.55
N GLU A 2 7.78 13.27 -21.93
CA GLU A 2 8.72 12.24 -21.46
C GLU A 2 9.42 11.59 -22.67
N THR A 3 10.74 11.49 -22.61
CA THR A 3 11.59 10.96 -23.71
C THR A 3 12.08 9.54 -23.42
N ASP A 4 12.15 9.15 -22.16
CA ASP A 4 12.47 7.77 -21.78
C ASP A 4 11.29 6.85 -22.14
N PRO A 5 11.52 5.82 -22.99
CA PRO A 5 10.44 4.95 -23.46
C PRO A 5 9.82 4.11 -22.32
N VAL A 6 10.61 3.71 -21.34
CA VAL A 6 10.13 2.91 -20.18
C VAL A 6 9.23 3.79 -19.32
N ARG A 7 9.73 4.95 -18.92
CA ARG A 7 8.95 5.90 -18.12
C ARG A 7 7.69 6.36 -18.82
N LYS A 8 7.75 6.58 -20.12
CA LYS A 8 6.58 6.92 -20.94
C LYS A 8 5.52 5.82 -20.92
N ALA A 9 5.94 4.55 -21.03
CA ALA A 9 5.01 3.42 -20.96
C ALA A 9 4.32 3.33 -19.58
N GLU A 10 5.06 3.55 -18.49
CA GLU A 10 4.50 3.59 -17.13
C GLU A 10 3.47 4.71 -16.97
N ILE A 11 3.77 5.92 -17.44
CA ILE A 11 2.85 7.05 -17.38
C ILE A 11 1.58 6.76 -18.19
N LEU A 12 1.70 6.13 -19.35
CA LEU A 12 0.56 5.71 -20.16
C LEU A 12 -0.27 4.63 -19.46
N GLN A 13 0.38 3.70 -18.77
CA GLN A 13 -0.34 2.70 -17.98
C GLN A 13 -1.09 3.33 -16.80
N ILE A 14 -0.48 4.29 -16.10
CA ILE A 14 -1.15 5.06 -15.05
C ILE A 14 -2.38 5.78 -15.61
N ALA A 15 -2.25 6.43 -16.77
CA ALA A 15 -3.37 7.10 -17.42
C ALA A 15 -4.49 6.13 -17.80
N LYS A 16 -4.14 4.96 -18.34
CA LYS A 16 -5.11 3.90 -18.66
C LYS A 16 -5.83 3.37 -17.41
N ASN A 17 -5.13 3.23 -16.30
CA ASN A 17 -5.76 2.83 -15.04
C ASN A 17 -6.80 3.86 -14.57
N LEU A 18 -6.57 5.17 -14.84
CA LEU A 18 -7.49 6.25 -14.51
C LEU A 18 -8.82 6.21 -15.29
N GLU A 19 -8.88 5.46 -16.38
CA GLU A 19 -10.14 5.21 -17.09
C GLU A 19 -11.08 4.29 -16.30
N VAL A 20 -10.53 3.55 -15.33
CA VAL A 20 -11.28 2.60 -14.48
C VAL A 20 -11.39 3.11 -13.05
N VAL A 21 -10.27 3.37 -12.40
CA VAL A 21 -10.23 3.78 -10.99
C VAL A 21 -10.02 5.30 -10.88
N PRO A 22 -10.63 6.00 -9.93
CA PRO A 22 -11.43 5.51 -8.81
C PRO A 22 -12.94 5.30 -9.11
N ALA A 23 -13.42 5.61 -10.33
CA ALA A 23 -14.84 5.59 -10.66
C ALA A 23 -15.45 4.18 -10.60
N HIS A 24 -14.65 3.16 -10.87
CA HIS A 24 -15.07 1.76 -10.88
C HIS A 24 -14.15 0.91 -10.00
N ALA A 25 -14.60 -0.31 -9.69
CA ALA A 25 -13.78 -1.28 -8.96
C ALA A 25 -12.51 -1.66 -9.77
N PRO A 26 -11.36 -1.82 -9.10
CA PRO A 26 -10.14 -2.22 -9.78
C PRO A 26 -10.25 -3.64 -10.34
N GLN A 27 -9.60 -3.88 -11.45
CA GLN A 27 -9.56 -5.16 -12.15
C GLN A 27 -8.19 -5.83 -12.06
N THR A 28 -7.13 -5.04 -11.81
CA THR A 28 -5.75 -5.50 -11.72
C THR A 28 -5.09 -5.07 -10.42
N TYR A 29 -3.97 -5.70 -10.09
CA TYR A 29 -3.18 -5.34 -8.91
C TYR A 29 -2.70 -3.89 -8.95
N TRP A 30 -2.21 -3.40 -10.10
CA TRP A 30 -1.80 -2.01 -10.25
C TRP A 30 -2.97 -1.04 -10.06
N GLN A 31 -4.13 -1.33 -10.64
CA GLN A 31 -5.33 -0.53 -10.42
C GLN A 31 -5.74 -0.51 -8.96
N ALA A 32 -5.64 -1.64 -8.25
CA ALA A 32 -5.95 -1.72 -6.83
C ALA A 32 -4.99 -0.86 -5.97
N ILE A 33 -3.68 -0.91 -6.24
CA ILE A 33 -2.68 -0.03 -5.60
C ILE A 33 -2.99 1.45 -5.89
N GLN A 34 -3.30 1.78 -7.14
CA GLN A 34 -3.61 3.15 -7.54
C GLN A 34 -4.90 3.67 -6.91
N LEU A 35 -5.92 2.80 -6.76
CA LEU A 35 -7.15 3.13 -6.05
C LEU A 35 -6.90 3.40 -4.56
N TYR A 36 -6.04 2.62 -3.91
CA TYR A 36 -5.62 2.89 -2.53
C TYR A 36 -5.07 4.30 -2.37
N TRP A 37 -4.16 4.69 -3.26
CA TRP A 37 -3.58 6.01 -3.23
C TRP A 37 -4.61 7.13 -3.43
N PHE A 38 -5.50 7.00 -4.41
CA PHE A 38 -6.54 8.02 -4.64
C PHE A 38 -7.52 8.15 -3.49
N THR A 39 -7.95 7.02 -2.93
CA THR A 39 -8.83 7.01 -1.76
C THR A 39 -8.15 7.66 -0.56
N HIS A 40 -6.89 7.31 -0.31
CA HIS A 40 -6.09 7.88 0.76
C HIS A 40 -5.94 9.39 0.60
N LEU A 41 -5.53 9.85 -0.58
CA LEU A 41 -5.34 11.27 -0.87
C LEU A 41 -6.66 12.05 -0.71
N ALA A 42 -7.77 11.54 -1.22
CA ALA A 42 -9.07 12.19 -1.09
C ALA A 42 -9.52 12.29 0.37
N VAL A 43 -9.39 11.21 1.14
CA VAL A 43 -9.80 11.17 2.56
C VAL A 43 -8.92 12.10 3.40
N THR A 44 -7.60 12.06 3.23
CA THR A 44 -6.68 12.90 4.00
C THR A 44 -6.78 14.39 3.64
N THR A 45 -7.18 14.71 2.41
CA THR A 45 -7.34 16.09 1.97
C THR A 45 -8.71 16.67 2.35
N GLU A 46 -9.78 15.91 2.18
CA GLU A 46 -11.15 16.42 2.27
C GLU A 46 -11.84 16.12 3.60
N LEU A 47 -11.60 14.93 4.18
CA LEU A 47 -12.38 14.44 5.30
C LEU A 47 -11.60 14.40 6.61
N ASN A 48 -10.33 14.08 6.58
CA ASN A 48 -9.51 13.90 7.78
C ASN A 48 -8.13 14.56 7.63
N PRO A 49 -8.06 15.89 7.65
CA PRO A 49 -6.78 16.60 7.50
C PRO A 49 -5.90 16.52 8.74
N TRP A 50 -6.37 15.91 9.83
CA TRP A 50 -5.67 15.88 11.12
C TRP A 50 -4.78 14.66 11.30
N ASP A 51 -5.14 13.56 10.67
CA ASP A 51 -4.51 12.29 11.00
C ASP A 51 -4.48 11.34 9.81
N ALA A 52 -3.81 10.25 9.98
CA ALA A 52 -3.69 9.20 9.00
C ALA A 52 -5.02 8.52 8.70
N PHE A 53 -5.21 8.19 7.45
CA PHE A 53 -6.20 7.23 7.03
C PHE A 53 -5.50 5.87 6.81
N SER A 54 -5.78 4.93 7.70
CA SER A 54 -5.14 3.61 7.65
C SER A 54 -5.86 2.70 6.66
N PRO A 55 -5.18 2.15 5.64
CA PRO A 55 -5.81 1.27 4.65
C PRO A 55 -6.22 -0.11 5.20
N GLY A 56 -5.88 -0.40 6.45
CA GLY A 56 -6.27 -1.65 7.10
C GLY A 56 -5.47 -2.85 6.62
N ARG A 57 -6.16 -3.97 6.37
CA ARG A 57 -5.54 -5.26 5.98
C ARG A 57 -5.25 -5.31 4.49
N MET A 58 -4.27 -4.54 4.06
CA MET A 58 -3.92 -4.36 2.66
C MET A 58 -3.60 -5.68 1.96
N ASP A 59 -2.88 -6.58 2.62
CA ASP A 59 -2.53 -7.90 2.10
C ASP A 59 -3.77 -8.73 1.74
N GLN A 60 -4.79 -8.74 2.59
CA GLN A 60 -6.04 -9.49 2.35
C GLN A 60 -6.92 -8.83 1.28
N HIS A 61 -6.81 -7.53 1.08
CA HIS A 61 -7.54 -6.83 0.02
C HIS A 61 -6.87 -7.04 -1.35
N LEU A 62 -5.55 -7.04 -1.40
CA LEU A 62 -4.78 -7.09 -2.64
C LEU A 62 -4.58 -8.50 -3.19
N ILE A 63 -4.63 -9.54 -2.34
CA ILE A 63 -4.28 -10.90 -2.73
C ILE A 63 -5.03 -11.40 -3.97
N LYS A 64 -6.32 -11.15 -4.07
CA LYS A 64 -7.12 -11.62 -5.21
C LYS A 64 -6.67 -11.03 -6.55
N TYR A 65 -6.19 -9.79 -6.56
CA TYR A 65 -5.67 -9.14 -7.77
C TYR A 65 -4.27 -9.64 -8.10
N TYR A 66 -3.43 -9.81 -7.06
CA TYR A 66 -2.11 -10.37 -7.21
C TYR A 66 -2.15 -11.78 -7.82
N GLU A 67 -2.98 -12.67 -7.26
CA GLU A 67 -3.12 -14.04 -7.76
C GLU A 67 -3.65 -14.06 -9.20
N ALA A 68 -4.68 -13.29 -9.51
CA ALA A 68 -5.25 -13.23 -10.85
C ALA A 68 -4.25 -12.72 -11.89
N ASP A 69 -3.52 -11.65 -11.58
CA ASP A 69 -2.56 -11.05 -12.51
C ASP A 69 -1.29 -11.92 -12.66
N THR A 70 -0.88 -12.61 -11.60
CA THR A 70 0.25 -13.55 -11.64
C THR A 70 -0.11 -14.80 -12.45
N GLU A 71 -1.30 -15.37 -12.25
CA GLU A 71 -1.79 -16.51 -13.01
C GLU A 71 -1.94 -16.16 -14.51
N ALA A 72 -2.35 -14.94 -14.81
CA ALA A 72 -2.43 -14.44 -16.20
C ALA A 72 -1.06 -14.11 -16.81
N GLY A 73 0.02 -14.13 -16.04
CA GLY A 73 1.38 -13.80 -16.50
C GLY A 73 1.61 -12.33 -16.80
N ILE A 74 0.78 -11.44 -16.26
CA ILE A 74 0.89 -9.97 -16.44
C ILE A 74 1.56 -9.27 -15.25
N LEU A 75 1.79 -9.99 -14.16
CA LEU A 75 2.45 -9.52 -12.95
C LEU A 75 3.40 -10.60 -12.45
N ASP A 76 4.57 -10.18 -12.00
CA ASP A 76 5.52 -11.00 -11.24
C ASP A 76 5.78 -10.37 -9.86
N ASP A 77 6.52 -11.08 -9.00
CA ASP A 77 6.82 -10.64 -7.64
C ASP A 77 7.63 -9.35 -7.62
N GLU A 78 8.56 -9.18 -8.55
CA GLU A 78 9.42 -8.00 -8.66
C GLU A 78 8.57 -6.75 -8.97
N LYS A 79 7.69 -6.83 -9.96
CA LYS A 79 6.78 -5.72 -10.28
C LYS A 79 5.74 -5.47 -9.21
N ALA A 80 5.25 -6.52 -8.55
CA ALA A 80 4.32 -6.38 -7.42
C ALA A 80 4.98 -5.65 -6.24
N LEU A 81 6.23 -5.98 -5.93
CA LEU A 81 7.04 -5.31 -4.91
C LEU A 81 7.29 -3.84 -5.28
N GLU A 82 7.75 -3.58 -6.50
CA GLU A 82 7.97 -2.20 -7.00
C GLU A 82 6.73 -1.32 -6.86
N LEU A 83 5.55 -1.84 -7.17
CA LEU A 83 4.30 -1.10 -7.03
C LEU A 83 3.96 -0.79 -5.56
N LEU A 84 4.25 -1.71 -4.63
CA LEU A 84 4.15 -1.45 -3.19
C LEU A 84 5.14 -0.37 -2.75
N GLU A 85 6.39 -0.45 -3.16
CA GLU A 85 7.42 0.54 -2.86
C GLU A 85 7.02 1.94 -3.35
N CYS A 86 6.48 2.04 -4.56
CA CYS A 86 5.91 3.28 -5.08
C CYS A 86 4.79 3.82 -4.17
N LEU A 87 3.92 2.95 -3.65
CA LEU A 87 2.87 3.35 -2.71
C LEU A 87 3.45 3.79 -1.36
N TRP A 88 4.48 3.10 -0.84
CA TRP A 88 5.19 3.51 0.39
C TRP A 88 5.82 4.90 0.25
N VAL A 89 6.45 5.19 -0.89
CA VAL A 89 6.97 6.54 -1.18
C VAL A 89 5.85 7.58 -1.18
N LYS A 90 4.67 7.23 -1.72
CA LYS A 90 3.51 8.12 -1.71
C LYS A 90 3.01 8.41 -0.30
N PHE A 91 2.87 7.40 0.55
CA PHE A 91 2.51 7.58 1.95
C PHE A 91 3.55 8.43 2.69
N TYR A 92 4.84 8.15 2.48
CA TYR A 92 5.92 8.89 3.12
C TYR A 92 5.99 10.36 2.70
N ASN A 93 5.77 10.65 1.42
CA ASN A 93 5.84 12.00 0.86
C ASN A 93 4.54 12.80 0.98
N GLN A 94 3.47 12.20 1.47
CA GLN A 94 2.22 12.92 1.69
C GLN A 94 2.36 13.76 2.96
N PRO A 95 2.55 15.08 2.86
CA PRO A 95 2.59 15.92 4.04
C PRO A 95 1.19 15.95 4.66
N ALA A 96 1.11 15.67 5.95
CA ALA A 96 -0.09 16.00 6.69
C ALA A 96 -0.33 17.51 6.59
N PRO A 97 -1.58 17.97 6.38
CA PRO A 97 -1.89 19.39 6.39
C PRO A 97 -1.41 20.03 7.69
N VAL A 98 -0.87 21.24 7.59
CA VAL A 98 -0.41 21.98 8.77
C VAL A 98 -1.56 22.16 9.73
N LYS A 99 -1.47 21.52 10.87
CA LYS A 99 -2.48 21.59 11.92
C LYS A 99 -2.39 22.94 12.62
N VAL A 100 -3.51 23.65 12.74
CA VAL A 100 -3.55 24.91 13.47
C VAL A 100 -3.15 24.67 14.93
N GLY A 101 -2.13 25.36 15.42
CA GLY A 101 -1.65 25.25 16.79
C GLY A 101 -0.59 24.16 17.05
N ILE A 102 -0.17 23.41 16.02
CA ILE A 102 0.90 22.43 16.12
C ILE A 102 2.07 22.88 15.26
N THR A 103 3.24 23.06 15.88
CA THR A 103 4.45 23.47 15.19
C THR A 103 5.23 22.27 14.64
N LEU A 104 6.14 22.55 13.70
CA LEU A 104 7.12 21.60 13.19
C LEU A 104 7.85 20.85 14.32
N LYS A 105 8.15 21.54 15.39
CA LYS A 105 8.87 21.00 16.54
C LYS A 105 8.04 19.98 17.34
N GLU A 106 6.73 20.12 17.33
CA GLU A 106 5.80 19.24 18.05
C GLU A 106 5.33 18.06 17.20
N SER A 107 5.31 18.23 15.88
CA SER A 107 5.07 17.17 14.91
C SER A 107 6.41 16.79 14.27
N ALA A 108 7.14 15.85 14.88
CA ALA A 108 8.46 15.42 14.41
C ALA A 108 8.44 14.82 12.99
N THR A 109 7.28 14.50 12.47
CA THR A 109 7.07 14.00 11.11
C THR A 109 5.97 14.80 10.45
N TYR A 110 6.22 15.30 9.24
CA TYR A 110 5.21 15.92 8.37
C TYR A 110 4.50 14.90 7.50
N THR A 111 4.69 13.64 7.79
CA THR A 111 4.11 12.54 7.05
C THR A 111 2.80 12.12 7.69
N ASP A 112 1.94 11.59 6.86
CA ASP A 112 0.73 10.91 7.27
C ASP A 112 1.08 9.67 8.12
N PHE A 113 0.38 9.47 9.23
CA PHE A 113 0.59 8.35 10.15
C PHE A 113 -0.20 7.10 9.72
N ALA A 114 -0.21 6.78 8.43
CA ALA A 114 -0.90 5.59 7.94
C ALA A 114 -0.35 4.30 8.57
N ASN A 115 -1.25 3.43 9.03
CA ASN A 115 -0.91 2.12 9.57
C ASN A 115 -1.31 1.02 8.59
N ILE A 116 -0.32 0.29 8.10
CA ILE A 116 -0.51 -0.89 7.26
C ILE A 116 -0.56 -2.11 8.15
N ASN A 117 -1.62 -2.91 8.04
CA ASN A 117 -1.76 -4.16 8.80
C ASN A 117 -1.58 -5.36 7.87
N THR A 118 -0.78 -6.32 8.32
CA THR A 118 -0.51 -7.57 7.60
C THR A 118 -0.79 -8.79 8.47
N GLY A 119 -1.14 -9.89 7.86
CA GLY A 119 -1.39 -11.16 8.53
C GLY A 119 -2.72 -11.23 9.27
N GLY A 120 -2.70 -11.83 10.45
CA GLY A 120 -3.90 -12.06 11.26
C GLY A 120 -4.78 -13.18 10.75
N VAL A 121 -6.08 -12.99 10.85
CA VAL A 121 -7.09 -13.96 10.40
C VAL A 121 -8.07 -13.34 9.41
N THR A 122 -8.62 -14.19 8.55
CA THR A 122 -9.72 -13.83 7.65
C THR A 122 -11.03 -13.59 8.41
N PRO A 123 -12.07 -13.06 7.78
CA PRO A 123 -13.39 -12.94 8.40
C PRO A 123 -13.98 -14.28 8.86
N THR A 124 -13.55 -15.39 8.27
CA THR A 124 -13.96 -16.75 8.67
C THR A 124 -13.09 -17.35 9.78
N GLY A 125 -12.11 -16.59 10.28
CA GLY A 125 -11.21 -17.03 11.33
C GLY A 125 -10.06 -17.92 10.86
N GLU A 126 -9.84 -18.06 9.55
CA GLU A 126 -8.70 -18.77 8.97
C GLU A 126 -7.43 -17.91 8.95
N ASN A 127 -6.27 -18.54 8.66
CA ASN A 127 -5.02 -17.79 8.51
C ASN A 127 -5.15 -16.74 7.41
N GLY A 128 -4.84 -15.48 7.72
CA GLY A 128 -4.89 -14.37 6.79
C GLY A 128 -3.57 -14.05 6.08
N VAL A 129 -2.47 -14.70 6.49
CA VAL A 129 -1.16 -14.52 5.84
C VAL A 129 -1.18 -15.11 4.44
N ASN A 130 -0.73 -14.36 3.45
CA ASN A 130 -0.71 -14.71 2.05
C ASN A 130 0.56 -14.18 1.35
N ALA A 131 0.70 -14.34 0.04
CA ALA A 131 1.87 -13.89 -0.70
C ALA A 131 2.13 -12.39 -0.54
N VAL A 132 1.09 -11.57 -0.62
CA VAL A 132 1.21 -10.11 -0.46
C VAL A 132 1.66 -9.72 0.94
N SER A 133 1.35 -10.54 1.98
CA SER A 133 1.86 -10.29 3.33
C SER A 133 3.39 -10.35 3.38
N TYR A 134 4.02 -11.25 2.62
CA TYR A 134 5.48 -11.32 2.51
C TYR A 134 6.05 -10.17 1.70
N LEU A 135 5.42 -9.82 0.57
CA LEU A 135 5.84 -8.66 -0.24
C LEU A 135 5.80 -7.36 0.57
N ILE A 136 4.82 -7.18 1.45
CA ILE A 136 4.77 -6.02 2.34
C ILE A 136 5.95 -6.01 3.32
N LEU A 137 6.33 -7.16 3.88
CA LEU A 137 7.51 -7.24 4.75
C LEU A 137 8.80 -6.97 3.98
N ASP A 138 8.90 -7.45 2.74
CA ASP A 138 10.05 -7.20 1.86
C ASP A 138 10.12 -5.71 1.49
N CYS A 139 9.01 -5.09 1.12
CA CYS A 139 8.91 -3.65 0.89
C CYS A 139 9.38 -2.82 2.12
N MET A 140 8.97 -3.21 3.32
CA MET A 140 9.42 -2.53 4.55
C MET A 140 10.92 -2.64 4.76
N ASP A 141 11.48 -3.83 4.52
CA ASP A 141 12.90 -4.10 4.70
C ASP A 141 13.76 -3.34 3.66
N ASP A 142 13.28 -3.23 2.43
CA ASP A 142 13.96 -2.53 1.35
C ASP A 142 13.89 -1.01 1.53
N MET A 143 12.69 -0.49 1.80
CA MET A 143 12.46 0.96 1.88
C MET A 143 12.97 1.61 3.16
N LYS A 144 12.92 0.91 4.30
CA LYS A 144 13.37 1.41 5.62
C LYS A 144 12.85 2.81 5.97
N LEU A 145 11.62 3.12 5.56
CA LEU A 145 10.98 4.41 5.82
C LEU A 145 10.39 4.43 7.24
N VAL A 146 10.39 5.61 7.85
CA VAL A 146 9.77 5.84 9.17
C VAL A 146 8.25 5.70 9.09
N GLN A 147 7.67 6.04 7.96
CA GLN A 147 6.25 5.94 7.66
C GLN A 147 6.05 5.34 6.25
N PRO A 148 4.95 4.63 6.01
CA PRO A 148 3.86 4.27 6.93
C PRO A 148 4.30 3.27 7.99
N ASN A 149 3.66 3.30 9.16
CA ASN A 149 3.85 2.26 10.17
C ASN A 149 3.28 0.94 9.65
N SER A 150 3.98 -0.13 9.90
CA SER A 150 3.52 -1.46 9.51
C SER A 150 3.38 -2.36 10.72
N ASN A 151 2.18 -2.91 10.87
CA ASN A 151 1.81 -3.75 11.99
C ASN A 151 1.64 -5.19 11.51
N VAL A 152 2.28 -6.12 12.20
CA VAL A 152 2.09 -7.54 11.98
C VAL A 152 1.08 -8.08 12.98
N THR A 153 -0.07 -8.52 12.48
CA THR A 153 -1.11 -9.12 13.29
C THR A 153 -0.85 -10.62 13.44
N ILE A 154 -0.69 -11.05 14.68
CA ILE A 154 -0.37 -12.44 15.01
C ILE A 154 -1.60 -13.15 15.58
N SER A 155 -1.79 -14.40 15.17
CA SER A 155 -2.80 -15.31 15.70
C SER A 155 -2.19 -16.68 15.97
N LYS A 156 -2.94 -17.57 16.61
CA LYS A 156 -2.52 -18.98 16.79
C LYS A 156 -2.37 -19.73 15.46
N LYS A 157 -2.94 -19.22 14.38
CA LYS A 157 -2.89 -19.79 13.01
C LYS A 157 -1.76 -19.20 12.17
N THR A 158 -1.03 -18.20 12.69
CA THR A 158 0.05 -17.53 11.93
C THR A 158 1.18 -18.51 11.63
N PRO A 159 1.61 -18.67 10.36
CA PRO A 159 2.69 -19.57 9.99
C PRO A 159 4.03 -19.16 10.62
N GLN A 160 4.79 -20.13 11.12
CA GLN A 160 6.12 -19.89 11.70
C GLN A 160 7.09 -19.18 10.72
N ARG A 161 6.98 -19.48 9.42
CA ARG A 161 7.78 -18.82 8.38
C ARG A 161 7.51 -17.31 8.36
N PHE A 162 6.23 -16.89 8.48
CA PHE A 162 5.86 -15.50 8.51
C PHE A 162 6.38 -14.79 9.76
N LEU A 163 6.26 -15.42 10.94
CA LEU A 163 6.80 -14.88 12.18
C LEU A 163 8.32 -14.65 12.08
N ARG A 164 9.06 -15.63 11.52
CA ARG A 164 10.52 -15.48 11.33
C ARG A 164 10.90 -14.37 10.36
N ARG A 165 10.08 -14.10 9.34
CA ARG A 165 10.33 -12.99 8.39
C ARG A 165 10.01 -11.63 9.02
N ALA A 166 9.04 -11.58 9.92
CA ALA A 166 8.59 -10.36 10.58
C ALA A 166 9.47 -9.92 11.76
N CYS A 167 10.33 -10.82 12.30
CA CYS A 167 11.28 -10.53 13.37
C CYS A 167 12.68 -10.25 12.85
#